data_664d7c1e8fefcea3e6438ca39747c8ca
#
_entry.id   664d7c1e8fefcea3e6438ca39747c8ca
#
_cell.length_a   1.000
_cell.length_b   1.000
_cell.length_c   1.000
_cell.angle_alpha   90.00
_cell.angle_beta   90.00
_cell.angle_gamma   90.00
#
_symmetry.space_group_name_H-M   'P 1'
#
loop_
_entity.id
_entity.type
_entity.pdbx_description
1 polymer ?
#
loop_
_entity_poly.entity_id
_entity_poly.type
_entity_poly.pdbx_seq_one_letter_code
_entity_poly.pdbx_strand_id
1 'polypeptide(L)'
;EPSVNIATPLNYRLGPGDEVIIDIWGASQNTIRQQISPDGTINIQKIGPVNLNGLTIAEANDYLKKTLNKIYNGLNNTNDPTSDIRLTLGSIRTIQINVMGEVVQPGTYSLSSFATVFHALYRAGGVSDIGSLRNVQLVRNGRNIATIDVYQFIMKGNIQDDIRLQEGDV
;
A
#
# COMPACT_ATOMS: atom_id res chain seq x y z
N GLU A 1 1.97 20.97 4.10
CA GLU A 1 2.49 19.71 4.64
C GLU A 1 3.30 19.02 3.55
N PRO A 2 4.59 18.75 3.75
CA PRO A 2 5.31 17.99 2.75
C PRO A 2 4.73 16.58 2.74
N SER A 3 3.97 16.25 1.70
CA SER A 3 3.66 14.86 1.43
C SER A 3 4.97 14.16 1.18
N VAL A 4 5.38 13.28 2.07
CA VAL A 4 6.52 12.41 1.83
C VAL A 4 6.10 11.52 0.67
N ASN A 5 6.58 11.84 -0.53
CA ASN A 5 6.27 11.09 -1.73
C ASN A 5 7.07 9.78 -1.68
N ILE A 6 6.55 8.82 -0.92
CA ILE A 6 7.17 7.51 -0.81
C ILE A 6 6.81 6.73 -2.07
N ALA A 7 7.83 6.31 -2.82
CA ALA A 7 7.62 5.45 -3.98
C ALA A 7 6.94 4.14 -3.52
N THR A 8 5.90 3.72 -4.26
CA THR A 8 5.21 2.48 -3.96
C THR A 8 6.19 1.29 -4.07
N PRO A 9 6.34 0.49 -3.01
CA PRO A 9 7.19 -0.69 -3.08
C PRO A 9 6.70 -1.67 -4.16
N LEU A 10 7.63 -2.33 -4.85
CA LEU A 10 7.30 -3.31 -5.90
C LEU A 10 6.48 -4.49 -5.37
N ASN A 11 6.64 -4.81 -4.10
CA ASN A 11 5.92 -5.90 -3.44
C ASN A 11 4.66 -5.43 -2.72
N TYR A 12 4.22 -4.19 -2.94
CA TYR A 12 2.99 -3.70 -2.34
C TYR A 12 1.80 -4.53 -2.82
N ARG A 13 1.00 -5.02 -1.88
CA ARG A 13 -0.20 -5.81 -2.18
C ARG A 13 -1.45 -4.95 -2.01
N LEU A 14 -2.27 -4.94 -3.03
CA LEU A 14 -3.53 -4.22 -3.05
C LEU A 14 -4.48 -4.76 -1.98
N GLY A 15 -5.30 -3.89 -1.46
CA GLY A 15 -6.30 -4.26 -0.46
C GLY A 15 -7.43 -3.25 -0.36
N PRO A 16 -8.46 -3.57 0.46
CA PRO A 16 -9.61 -2.69 0.63
C PRO A 16 -9.19 -1.27 1.02
N GLY A 17 -9.84 -0.28 0.41
CA GLY A 17 -9.54 1.13 0.64
C GLY A 17 -8.50 1.72 -0.31
N ASP A 18 -7.71 0.92 -1.00
CA ASP A 18 -6.79 1.43 -2.02
C ASP A 18 -7.58 1.92 -3.24
N GLU A 19 -7.18 3.06 -3.78
CA GLU A 19 -7.72 3.54 -5.05
C GLU A 19 -6.88 3.01 -6.20
N VAL A 20 -7.52 2.45 -7.21
CA VAL A 20 -6.87 2.03 -8.45
C VAL A 20 -7.37 2.87 -9.60
N ILE A 21 -6.46 3.11 -10.55
CA ILE A 21 -6.76 3.82 -11.79
C ILE A 21 -6.57 2.81 -12.91
N ILE A 22 -7.63 2.60 -13.69
CA ILE A 22 -7.61 1.64 -14.77
C ILE A 22 -7.80 2.39 -16.08
N ASP A 23 -6.80 2.33 -16.93
CA ASP A 23 -6.84 2.86 -18.28
C ASP A 23 -7.12 1.73 -19.26
N ILE A 24 -8.13 1.92 -20.08
CA ILE A 24 -8.53 0.96 -21.11
C ILE A 24 -8.42 1.65 -22.46
N TRP A 25 -7.62 1.07 -23.34
CA TRP A 25 -7.44 1.55 -24.72
C TRP A 25 -8.07 0.56 -25.68
N GLY A 26 -8.59 1.07 -26.78
CA GLY A 26 -9.20 0.30 -27.86
C GLY A 26 -9.87 1.24 -28.85
N ALA A 27 -11.07 0.87 -29.31
CA ALA A 27 -11.88 1.74 -30.15
C ALA A 27 -12.25 3.06 -29.46
N SER A 28 -12.24 3.08 -28.12
CA SER A 28 -12.38 4.28 -27.30
C SER A 28 -11.42 4.18 -26.12
N GLN A 29 -10.93 5.32 -25.66
CA GLN A 29 -10.13 5.40 -24.44
C GLN A 29 -11.02 5.72 -23.26
N ASN A 30 -10.88 4.96 -22.17
CA ASN A 30 -11.62 5.17 -20.95
C ASN A 30 -10.70 5.02 -19.72
N THR A 31 -10.86 5.91 -18.77
CA THR A 31 -10.14 5.88 -17.49
C THR A 31 -11.14 5.73 -16.37
N ILE A 32 -10.95 4.73 -15.53
CA ILE A 32 -11.80 4.45 -14.38
C ILE A 32 -10.99 4.63 -13.12
N ARG A 33 -11.50 5.41 -12.18
CA ARG A 33 -10.98 5.51 -10.82
C ARG A 33 -11.95 4.82 -9.89
N GLN A 34 -11.45 3.84 -9.13
CA GLN A 34 -12.31 3.12 -8.20
C GLN A 34 -11.55 2.71 -6.95
N GLN A 35 -12.21 2.80 -5.82
CA GLN A 35 -11.68 2.31 -4.56
C GLN A 35 -12.00 0.83 -4.43
N ILE A 36 -11.02 0.04 -3.98
CA ILE A 36 -11.23 -1.37 -3.69
C ILE A 36 -12.19 -1.49 -2.51
N SER A 37 -13.25 -2.25 -2.69
CA SER A 37 -14.31 -2.45 -1.70
C SER A 37 -13.83 -3.27 -0.49
N PRO A 38 -14.59 -3.30 0.61
CA PRO A 38 -14.22 -4.11 1.78
C PRO A 38 -14.04 -5.60 1.49
N ASP A 39 -14.69 -6.13 0.47
CA ASP A 39 -14.51 -7.53 0.04
C ASP A 39 -13.36 -7.72 -0.95
N GLY A 40 -12.57 -6.68 -1.21
CA GLY A 40 -11.38 -6.76 -2.04
C GLY A 40 -11.62 -6.64 -3.53
N THR A 41 -12.81 -6.22 -3.96
CA THR A 41 -13.18 -6.19 -5.37
C THR A 41 -13.31 -4.77 -5.92
N ILE A 42 -13.19 -4.68 -7.24
CA ILE A 42 -13.62 -3.52 -8.04
C ILE A 42 -14.63 -4.00 -9.07
N ASN A 43 -15.43 -3.06 -9.59
CA ASN A 43 -16.39 -3.36 -10.66
C ASN A 43 -15.94 -2.71 -11.95
N ILE A 44 -15.72 -3.53 -12.96
CA ILE A 44 -15.40 -3.06 -14.31
C ILE A 44 -16.61 -3.31 -15.21
N GLN A 45 -17.08 -2.25 -15.87
CA GLN A 45 -18.22 -2.34 -16.78
C GLN A 45 -17.97 -3.41 -17.84
N LYS A 46 -18.94 -4.25 -18.11
CA LYS A 46 -18.91 -5.40 -19.02
C LYS A 46 -18.09 -6.61 -18.53
N ILE A 47 -17.24 -6.44 -17.52
CA ILE A 47 -16.43 -7.52 -16.94
C ILE A 47 -17.06 -8.01 -15.64
N GLY A 48 -17.61 -7.10 -14.85
CA GLY A 48 -18.17 -7.39 -13.54
C GLY A 48 -17.17 -7.24 -12.41
N PRO A 49 -17.43 -7.87 -11.27
CA PRO A 49 -16.54 -7.77 -10.11
C PRO A 49 -15.22 -8.52 -10.34
N VAL A 50 -14.13 -7.88 -9.98
CA VAL A 50 -12.77 -8.41 -10.09
C VAL A 50 -12.12 -8.34 -8.73
N ASN A 51 -11.64 -9.45 -8.21
CA ASN A 51 -10.95 -9.52 -6.93
C ASN A 51 -9.48 -9.17 -7.09
N LEU A 52 -9.06 -8.06 -6.50
CA LEU A 52 -7.68 -7.60 -6.53
C LEU A 52 -6.96 -7.77 -5.18
N ASN A 53 -7.66 -8.29 -4.17
CA ASN A 53 -7.10 -8.38 -2.83
C ASN A 53 -5.87 -9.26 -2.77
N GLY A 54 -4.78 -8.74 -2.20
CA GLY A 54 -3.53 -9.46 -2.04
C GLY A 54 -2.65 -9.54 -3.29
N LEU A 55 -3.08 -8.96 -4.41
CA LEU A 55 -2.27 -8.93 -5.62
C LEU A 55 -1.31 -7.74 -5.62
N THR A 56 -0.11 -7.96 -6.13
CA THR A 56 0.77 -6.85 -6.49
C THR A 56 0.23 -6.14 -7.73
N ILE A 57 0.73 -4.95 -8.04
CA ILE A 57 0.30 -4.22 -9.24
C ILE A 57 0.63 -5.02 -10.51
N ALA A 58 1.79 -5.67 -10.55
CA ALA A 58 2.16 -6.53 -11.67
C ALA A 58 1.21 -7.71 -11.84
N GLU A 59 0.89 -8.40 -10.74
CA GLU A 59 -0.06 -9.52 -10.75
C GLU A 59 -1.47 -9.06 -11.15
N ALA A 60 -1.90 -7.89 -10.67
CA ALA A 60 -3.20 -7.32 -11.04
C ALA A 60 -3.27 -7.00 -12.53
N ASN A 61 -2.21 -6.43 -13.09
CA ASN A 61 -2.14 -6.16 -14.52
C ASN A 61 -2.20 -7.44 -15.36
N ASP A 62 -1.47 -8.48 -14.97
CA ASP A 62 -1.51 -9.77 -15.65
C ASP A 62 -2.92 -10.39 -15.59
N TYR A 63 -3.54 -10.33 -14.43
CA TYR A 63 -4.89 -10.85 -14.23
C TYR A 63 -5.92 -10.12 -15.10
N LEU A 64 -5.85 -8.79 -15.15
CA LEU A 64 -6.76 -7.99 -15.95
C LEU A 64 -6.57 -8.22 -17.44
N LYS A 65 -5.33 -8.34 -17.92
CA LYS A 65 -5.05 -8.66 -19.33
C LYS A 65 -5.61 -10.02 -19.73
N LYS A 66 -5.44 -11.02 -18.89
CA LYS A 66 -5.99 -12.36 -19.14
C LYS A 66 -7.51 -12.36 -19.15
N THR A 67 -8.12 -11.65 -18.22
CA THR A 67 -9.58 -11.53 -18.14
C THR A 67 -10.14 -10.80 -19.34
N LEU A 68 -9.51 -9.70 -19.76
CA LEU A 68 -9.91 -8.96 -20.95
C LEU A 68 -9.80 -9.82 -22.22
N ASN A 69 -8.71 -10.55 -22.37
CA ASN A 69 -8.50 -11.44 -23.53
C ASN A 69 -9.57 -12.53 -23.61
N LYS A 70 -9.95 -13.12 -22.48
CA LYS A 70 -11.02 -14.12 -22.43
C LYS A 70 -12.34 -13.56 -22.93
N ILE A 71 -12.69 -12.35 -22.52
CA ILE A 71 -13.94 -11.70 -22.90
C ILE A 71 -13.94 -11.35 -24.39
N TYR A 72 -12.87 -10.79 -24.90
CA TYR A 72 -12.76 -10.43 -26.32
C TYR A 72 -12.72 -11.67 -27.22
N ASN A 73 -12.02 -12.72 -26.83
CA ASN A 73 -11.96 -13.97 -27.59
C ASN A 73 -13.28 -14.74 -27.53
N GLY A 74 -14.08 -14.57 -26.48
CA GLY A 74 -15.36 -15.22 -26.31
C GLY A 74 -16.54 -14.52 -26.97
N LEU A 75 -16.43 -13.21 -27.23
CA LEU A 75 -17.55 -12.39 -27.70
C LEU A 75 -17.45 -12.00 -29.17
N ASN A 76 -16.28 -11.84 -29.72
CA ASN A 76 -16.06 -11.50 -31.14
C ASN A 76 -14.63 -11.87 -31.53
N ASN A 77 -14.43 -12.62 -32.56
CA ASN A 77 -13.14 -12.93 -33.19
C ASN A 77 -12.41 -11.69 -33.73
N THR A 78 -12.69 -10.52 -33.24
CA THR A 78 -11.93 -9.32 -33.60
C THR A 78 -10.75 -9.23 -32.64
N ASN A 79 -9.64 -9.83 -33.05
CA ASN A 79 -8.35 -9.45 -32.51
C ASN A 79 -8.14 -7.98 -32.85
N ASP A 80 -8.52 -7.08 -31.96
CA ASP A 80 -8.06 -5.72 -32.03
C ASP A 80 -6.72 -5.65 -31.30
N PRO A 81 -5.57 -5.68 -32.01
CA PRO A 81 -4.25 -5.67 -31.38
C PRO A 81 -3.94 -4.34 -30.69
N THR A 82 -4.83 -3.34 -30.81
CA THR A 82 -4.67 -2.03 -30.18
C THR A 82 -5.36 -1.92 -28.84
N SER A 83 -6.17 -2.91 -28.44
CA SER A 83 -6.83 -2.94 -27.14
C SER A 83 -5.84 -3.32 -26.05
N ASP A 84 -5.76 -2.51 -25.01
CA ASP A 84 -4.92 -2.77 -23.84
C ASP A 84 -5.61 -2.27 -22.58
N ILE A 85 -5.18 -2.80 -21.46
CA ILE A 85 -5.65 -2.40 -20.13
C ILE A 85 -4.46 -2.27 -19.19
N ARG A 86 -4.46 -1.21 -18.40
CA ARG A 86 -3.39 -0.95 -17.43
C ARG A 86 -3.97 -0.46 -16.13
N LEU A 87 -3.55 -1.08 -15.04
CA LEU A 87 -3.88 -0.67 -13.70
C LEU A 87 -2.68 0.02 -13.05
N THR A 88 -2.92 1.16 -12.46
CA THR A 88 -1.95 1.88 -11.63
C THR A 88 -2.59 2.21 -10.28
N LEU A 89 -1.74 2.46 -9.29
CA LEU A 89 -2.20 2.82 -7.96
C LEU A 89 -2.51 4.32 -7.92
N GLY A 90 -3.69 4.67 -7.44
CA GLY A 90 -4.06 6.05 -7.14
C GLY A 90 -3.71 6.39 -5.70
N SER A 91 -4.72 6.71 -4.90
CA SER A 91 -4.53 6.95 -3.47
C SER A 91 -4.40 5.63 -2.72
N ILE A 92 -3.45 5.57 -1.78
CA ILE A 92 -3.23 4.40 -0.95
C ILE A 92 -4.06 4.52 0.32
N ARG A 93 -4.58 3.40 0.82
CA ARG A 93 -5.28 3.37 2.09
C ARG A 93 -4.37 3.90 3.21
N THR A 94 -4.97 4.53 4.20
CA THR A 94 -4.27 4.96 5.41
C THR A 94 -4.54 3.99 6.55
N ILE A 95 -3.60 3.94 7.47
CA ILE A 95 -3.72 3.21 8.72
C ILE A 95 -3.58 4.18 9.87
N GLN A 96 -4.20 3.86 11.01
CA GLN A 96 -4.00 4.59 12.25
C GLN A 96 -3.10 3.79 13.17
N ILE A 97 -2.09 4.45 13.70
CA ILE A 97 -1.15 3.86 14.65
C ILE A 97 -1.01 4.79 15.87
N ASN A 98 -0.53 4.24 16.96
CA ASN A 98 -0.23 5.02 18.15
C ASN A 98 1.27 5.04 18.40
N VAL A 99 1.80 6.20 18.72
CA VAL A 99 3.19 6.35 19.15
C VAL A 99 3.19 6.84 20.58
N MET A 100 3.84 6.11 21.46
CA MET A 100 3.82 6.35 22.89
C MET A 100 5.26 6.38 23.45
N GLY A 101 5.41 6.93 24.64
CA GLY A 101 6.68 6.92 25.37
C GLY A 101 7.55 8.14 25.03
N GLU A 102 8.84 7.91 24.97
CA GLU A 102 9.88 8.97 24.88
C GLU A 102 10.04 9.51 23.47
N VAL A 103 8.96 10.04 22.90
CA VAL A 103 8.95 10.75 21.61
C VAL A 103 8.55 12.20 21.82
N VAL A 104 8.87 13.06 20.88
CA VAL A 104 8.60 14.50 20.99
C VAL A 104 7.09 14.76 21.03
N GLN A 105 6.32 14.09 20.18
CA GLN A 105 4.86 14.24 20.13
C GLN A 105 4.18 12.87 20.14
N PRO A 106 3.96 12.28 21.32
CA PRO A 106 3.18 11.05 21.41
C PRO A 106 1.73 11.29 20.97
N GLY A 107 1.10 10.29 20.41
CA GLY A 107 -0.30 10.37 19.99
C GLY A 107 -0.65 9.37 18.90
N THR A 108 -1.85 9.55 18.36
CA THR A 108 -2.37 8.76 17.26
C THR A 108 -2.07 9.45 15.94
N TYR A 109 -1.54 8.69 14.98
CA TYR A 109 -1.16 9.20 13.67
C TYR A 109 -1.83 8.41 12.55
N SER A 110 -2.21 9.12 11.50
CA SER A 110 -2.67 8.54 10.24
C SER A 110 -1.50 8.51 9.28
N LEU A 111 -1.13 7.32 8.82
CA LEU A 111 -0.03 7.11 7.89
C LEU A 111 -0.50 6.27 6.70
N SER A 112 0.25 6.29 5.60
CA SER A 112 -0.03 5.39 4.50
C SER A 112 0.19 3.93 4.93
N SER A 113 -0.52 3.00 4.30
CA SER A 113 -0.46 1.58 4.67
C SER A 113 0.91 0.94 4.41
N PHE A 114 1.80 1.58 3.67
CA PHE A 114 3.17 1.09 3.53
C PHE A 114 4.19 1.82 4.39
N ALA A 115 3.73 2.63 5.34
CA ALA A 115 4.63 3.30 6.27
C ALA A 115 5.32 2.27 7.19
N THR A 116 6.51 2.63 7.62
CA THR A 116 7.36 1.80 8.47
C THR A 116 7.51 2.42 9.85
N VAL A 117 8.17 1.70 10.76
CA VAL A 117 8.47 2.19 12.10
C VAL A 117 9.21 3.53 12.06
N PHE A 118 10.16 3.70 11.13
CA PHE A 118 10.91 4.95 11.01
C PHE A 118 10.02 6.11 10.57
N HIS A 119 9.07 5.87 9.68
CA HIS A 119 8.11 6.89 9.28
C HIS A 119 7.27 7.37 10.46
N ALA A 120 6.85 6.44 11.33
CA ALA A 120 6.08 6.77 12.53
C ALA A 120 6.90 7.61 13.51
N LEU A 121 8.15 7.22 13.77
CA LEU A 121 9.04 7.97 14.65
C LEU A 121 9.33 9.37 14.10
N TYR A 122 9.59 9.46 12.81
CA TYR A 122 9.80 10.75 12.15
C TYR A 122 8.57 11.65 12.27
N ARG A 123 7.39 11.09 12.05
CA ARG A 123 6.12 11.83 12.15
C ARG A 123 5.85 12.33 13.56
N ALA A 124 6.27 11.58 14.57
CA ALA A 124 6.15 11.96 15.99
C ALA A 124 7.25 12.95 16.46
N GLY A 125 8.08 13.43 15.53
CA GLY A 125 9.14 14.39 15.82
C GLY A 125 10.44 13.76 16.30
N GLY A 126 10.56 12.43 16.23
CA GLY A 126 11.71 11.69 16.70
C GLY A 126 11.63 11.39 18.20
N VAL A 127 12.68 10.77 18.73
CA VAL A 127 12.77 10.46 20.16
C VAL A 127 13.20 11.69 20.95
N SER A 128 12.66 11.83 22.17
CA SER A 128 12.99 12.91 23.08
C SER A 128 14.22 12.60 23.94
N ASP A 129 14.62 11.34 24.00
CA ASP A 129 15.80 10.87 24.71
C ASP A 129 16.58 9.91 23.83
N ILE A 130 17.87 10.19 23.62
CA ILE A 130 18.78 9.37 22.79
C ILE A 130 18.86 7.92 23.32
N GLY A 131 18.77 7.72 24.65
CA GLY A 131 18.76 6.40 25.24
C GLY A 131 17.60 5.52 24.75
N SER A 132 16.47 6.11 24.41
CA SER A 132 15.29 5.40 23.93
C SER A 132 15.43 4.86 22.51
N LEU A 133 16.42 5.34 21.74
CA LEU A 133 16.67 4.85 20.39
C LEU A 133 17.04 3.36 20.35
N ARG A 134 17.54 2.80 21.45
CA ARG A 134 17.96 1.40 21.52
C ARG A 134 16.85 0.44 21.86
N ASN A 135 15.68 0.94 22.24
CA ASN A 135 14.58 0.10 22.71
C ASN A 135 13.24 0.63 22.21
N VAL A 136 13.06 0.59 20.90
CA VAL A 136 11.77 0.89 20.28
C VAL A 136 11.02 -0.41 20.10
N GLN A 137 9.86 -0.52 20.72
CA GLN A 137 9.03 -1.72 20.66
C GLN A 137 7.87 -1.51 19.71
N LEU A 138 7.64 -2.51 18.86
CA LEU A 138 6.46 -2.56 18.00
C LEU A 138 5.48 -3.58 18.58
N VAL A 139 4.32 -3.08 19.04
CA VAL A 139 3.29 -3.88 19.66
C VAL A 139 2.11 -4.02 18.70
N ARG A 140 1.72 -5.24 18.41
CA ARG A 140 0.60 -5.57 17.51
C ARG A 140 -0.31 -6.56 18.19
N ASN A 141 -1.61 -6.23 18.28
CA ASN A 141 -2.61 -7.05 18.97
C ASN A 141 -2.20 -7.42 20.41
N GLY A 142 -1.63 -6.43 21.13
CA GLY A 142 -1.19 -6.62 22.51
C GLY A 142 0.11 -7.40 22.69
N ARG A 143 0.77 -7.78 21.60
CA ARG A 143 2.04 -8.55 21.64
C ARG A 143 3.19 -7.74 21.09
N ASN A 144 4.33 -7.77 21.79
CA ASN A 144 5.56 -7.21 21.25
C ASN A 144 6.08 -8.11 20.11
N ILE A 145 5.94 -7.64 18.87
CA ILE A 145 6.38 -8.40 17.69
C ILE A 145 7.81 -8.07 17.28
N ALA A 146 8.35 -6.94 17.72
CA ALA A 146 9.73 -6.57 17.43
C ALA A 146 10.25 -5.55 18.43
N THR A 147 11.51 -5.65 18.74
CA THR A 147 12.27 -4.63 19.46
C THR A 147 13.36 -4.12 18.53
N ILE A 148 13.37 -2.82 18.28
CA ILE A 148 14.19 -2.21 17.24
C ILE A 148 15.21 -1.29 17.90
N ASP A 149 16.46 -1.46 17.52
CA ASP A 149 17.54 -0.55 17.88
C ASP A 149 17.75 0.45 16.73
N VAL A 150 17.09 1.59 16.85
CA VAL A 150 17.18 2.66 15.85
C VAL A 150 18.59 3.25 15.79
N TYR A 151 19.31 3.23 16.90
CA TYR A 151 20.69 3.70 16.95
C TYR A 151 21.59 2.88 16.02
N GLN A 152 21.43 1.55 16.01
CA GLN A 152 22.15 0.67 15.11
C GLN A 152 21.84 0.97 13.65
N PHE A 153 20.57 1.26 13.34
CA PHE A 153 20.17 1.65 12.00
C PHE A 153 20.88 2.93 11.55
N ILE A 154 20.86 3.97 12.38
CA ILE A 154 21.47 5.26 12.07
C ILE A 154 22.99 5.13 11.90
N MET A 155 23.66 4.37 12.77
CA MET A 155 25.11 4.25 12.78
C MET A 155 25.64 3.27 11.74
N LYS A 156 24.90 2.22 11.41
CA LYS A 156 25.35 1.14 10.51
C LYS A 156 24.60 1.09 9.19
N GLY A 157 23.58 1.90 9.00
CA GLY A 157 22.77 1.91 7.79
C GLY A 157 21.99 0.61 7.53
N ASN A 158 21.70 -0.15 8.59
CA ASN A 158 21.00 -1.43 8.46
C ASN A 158 19.51 -1.20 8.33
N ILE A 159 18.97 -1.36 7.12
CA ILE A 159 17.56 -1.13 6.79
C ILE A 159 16.69 -2.36 7.14
N GLN A 160 17.29 -3.49 7.49
CA GLN A 160 16.56 -4.76 7.67
C GLN A 160 15.58 -4.73 8.84
N ASP A 161 15.80 -3.86 9.82
CA ASP A 161 14.93 -3.74 10.99
C ASP A 161 13.81 -2.71 10.83
N ASP A 162 13.69 -2.10 9.64
CA ASP A 162 12.61 -1.14 9.36
C ASP A 162 11.34 -1.88 8.94
N ILE A 163 10.49 -2.14 9.91
CA ILE A 163 9.31 -2.99 9.76
C ILE A 163 8.11 -2.17 9.31
N ARG A 164 7.34 -2.72 8.36
CA ARG A 164 6.09 -2.13 7.91
C ARG A 164 5.02 -2.19 9.00
N LEU A 165 4.31 -1.08 9.18
CA LEU A 165 3.25 -0.95 10.15
C LEU A 165 1.92 -1.50 9.63
N GLN A 166 1.04 -1.84 10.57
CA GLN A 166 -0.34 -2.26 10.30
C GLN A 166 -1.31 -1.44 11.15
N GLU A 167 -2.57 -1.45 10.75
CA GLU A 167 -3.64 -0.79 11.49
C GLU A 167 -3.63 -1.20 12.96
N GLY A 168 -3.67 -0.21 13.84
CA GLY A 168 -3.71 -0.42 15.27
C GLY A 168 -2.35 -0.69 15.94
N ASP A 169 -1.25 -0.68 15.20
CA ASP A 169 0.09 -0.86 15.78
C ASP A 169 0.40 0.26 16.80
N VAL A 170 1.15 -0.11 17.82
CA VAL A 170 1.63 0.80 18.86
C VAL A 170 3.14 0.77 18.95
#